data_12f17e8f763a5226315c4f2f55ab6a9b
#
_entry.id   12f17e8f763a5226315c4f2f55ab6a9b
#
_cell.length_a   1.000
_cell.length_b   1.000
_cell.length_c   1.000
_cell.angle_alpha   90.00
_cell.angle_beta   90.00
_cell.angle_gamma   90.00
#
_symmetry.space_group_name_H-M   'P 1'
#
loop_
_entity.id
_entity.type
_entity.pdbx_description
1 polymer ?
#
loop_
_entity_poly.entity_id
_entity_poly.type
_entity_poly.pdbx_seq_one_letter_code
_entity_poly.pdbx_strand_id
1 'polypeptide(L)' 'MRELSKRVVGVKQTRRAIQEGRAIRVYLAADADPMITDPLAALCEAAAIPVEGDKTLRELGRATGIAVGAAAVAE' A
#
# COMPACT_ATOMS: atom_id res chain seq x y z
N MET A 1 8.30 -14.43 -11.12
CA MET A 1 8.23 -14.13 -10.46
C MET A 1 8.56 -13.46 -9.54
N ARG A 2 8.60 -13.36 -9.20
CA ARG A 2 9.15 -12.71 -8.38
C ARG A 2 8.51 -11.58 -7.78
N GLU A 3 7.68 -10.91 -8.43
CA GLU A 3 7.02 -9.73 -7.96
C GLU A 3 6.23 -9.94 -6.72
N LEU A 4 5.60 -11.07 -6.59
CA LEU A 4 4.83 -11.36 -5.40
C LEU A 4 5.69 -11.38 -4.15
N SER A 5 6.91 -11.84 -4.29
CA SER A 5 7.78 -11.91 -3.14
C SER A 5 8.27 -10.54 -2.71
N LYS A 6 8.10 -9.53 -3.57
CA LYS A 6 8.52 -8.18 -3.22
C LYS A 6 7.37 -7.30 -2.75
N ARG A 7 6.17 -7.83 -2.76
CA ARG A 7 5.02 -7.10 -2.29
C ARG A 7 5.04 -7.05 -0.77
N VAL A 8 4.82 -5.87 -0.21
CA VAL A 8 4.74 -5.72 1.23
C VAL A 8 3.35 -5.25 1.60
N VAL A 9 2.82 -5.78 2.69
CA VAL A 9 1.45 -5.55 3.13
C VAL A 9 1.49 -4.90 4.51
N GLY A 10 0.70 -3.83 4.67
CA GLY A 10 0.60 -3.15 5.94
C GLY A 10 1.11 -1.74 5.86
N VAL A 11 0.58 -0.89 6.75
CA VAL A 11 0.90 0.54 6.75
C VAL A 11 2.37 0.79 7.04
N LYS A 12 2.89 0.15 8.06
CA LYS A 12 4.26 0.36 8.48
C LYS A 12 5.24 -0.11 7.42
N GLN A 13 4.99 -1.30 6.87
CA GLN A 13 5.85 -1.86 5.85
C GLN A 13 5.79 -1.05 4.56
N THR A 14 4.60 -0.57 4.20
CA THR A 14 4.43 0.26 3.02
C THR A 14 5.20 1.57 3.17
N ARG A 15 5.07 2.21 4.34
CA ARG A 15 5.80 3.45 4.59
C ARG A 15 7.30 3.24 4.44
N ARG A 16 7.79 2.15 5.01
CA ARG A 16 9.22 1.85 4.95
C ARG A 16 9.67 1.65 3.51
N ALA A 17 8.89 0.92 2.72
CA ALA A 17 9.23 0.67 1.32
C ALA A 17 9.30 1.99 0.53
N ILE A 18 8.37 2.91 0.80
CA ILE A 18 8.38 4.21 0.15
C ILE A 18 9.63 4.99 0.54
N GLN A 19 9.93 5.02 1.83
CA GLN A 19 11.06 5.79 2.35
C GLN A 19 12.40 5.25 1.88
N GLU A 20 12.47 3.95 1.65
CA GLU A 20 13.70 3.30 1.21
C GLU A 20 13.84 3.28 -0.31
N GLY A 21 12.85 3.82 -1.01
CA GLY A 21 12.91 3.88 -2.46
C GLY A 21 12.69 2.55 -3.15
N ARG A 22 12.06 1.59 -2.47
CA ARG A 22 11.82 0.27 -3.02
C ARG A 22 10.44 0.11 -3.65
N ALA A 23 9.52 1.02 -3.33
CA ALA A 23 8.16 0.90 -3.83
C ALA A 23 8.05 1.49 -5.23
N ILE A 24 7.43 0.76 -6.13
CA ILE A 24 7.16 1.24 -7.48
C ILE A 24 5.69 1.59 -7.67
N ARG A 25 4.82 1.08 -6.80
CA ARG A 25 3.40 1.38 -6.81
C ARG A 25 2.84 1.09 -5.43
N VAL A 26 1.88 1.90 -5.00
CA VAL A 26 1.27 1.74 -3.68
C VAL A 26 -0.24 1.66 -3.84
N TYR A 27 -0.87 0.76 -3.09
CA TYR A 27 -2.33 0.63 -3.04
C TYR A 27 -2.79 1.06 -1.66
N LEU A 28 -3.76 1.96 -1.62
CA LEU A 28 -4.35 2.43 -0.37
C LEU A 28 -5.83 2.09 -0.40
N ALA A 29 -6.33 1.52 0.71
CA ALA A 29 -7.72 1.11 0.77
C ALA A 29 -8.65 2.32 0.76
N ALA A 30 -9.66 2.25 -0.08
CA ALA A 30 -10.60 3.36 -0.24
C ALA A 30 -11.42 3.61 1.02
N ASP A 31 -11.64 2.58 1.81
CA ASP A 31 -12.45 2.68 3.02
C ASP A 31 -11.61 2.67 4.30
N ALA A 32 -10.30 2.87 4.19
CA ALA A 32 -9.46 3.00 5.36
C ALA A 32 -9.55 4.41 5.92
N ASP A 33 -9.19 4.54 7.18
CA ASP A 33 -9.18 5.83 7.86
C ASP A 33 -8.20 6.78 7.16
N PRO A 34 -8.64 7.96 6.72
CA PRO A 34 -7.74 8.92 6.08
C PRO A 34 -6.55 9.32 6.95
N MET A 35 -6.71 9.26 8.27
CA MET A 35 -5.58 9.55 9.17
C MET A 35 -4.44 8.57 8.95
N ILE A 36 -4.76 7.39 8.42
CA ILE A 36 -3.76 6.37 8.13
C ILE A 36 -3.23 6.50 6.71
N THR A 37 -4.12 6.70 5.74
CA THR A 37 -3.73 6.66 4.34
C THR A 37 -3.20 8.00 3.81
N ASP A 38 -3.67 9.13 4.33
CA ASP A 38 -3.21 10.42 3.84
C ASP A 38 -1.71 10.64 3.98
N PRO A 39 -1.08 10.29 5.12
CA PRO A 39 0.37 10.44 5.22
C PRO A 39 1.12 9.59 4.19
N LEU A 40 0.60 8.39 3.89
CA LEU A 40 1.23 7.53 2.90
C LEU A 40 1.08 8.11 1.49
N ALA A 41 -0.10 8.67 1.21
CA ALA A 41 -0.33 9.31 -0.08
C ALA A 41 0.62 10.49 -0.29
N ALA A 42 0.85 11.27 0.78
CA ALA A 42 1.76 12.38 0.71
C ALA A 42 3.20 11.93 0.44
N LEU A 43 3.61 10.84 1.07
CA LEU A 43 4.94 10.28 0.82
C LEU A 43 5.08 9.81 -0.62
N CYS A 44 4.04 9.18 -1.15
CA CYS A 44 4.06 8.71 -2.53
C CYS A 44 4.14 9.88 -3.50
N GLU A 45 3.41 10.94 -3.22
CA GLU A 45 3.44 12.12 -4.07
C GLU A 45 4.83 12.72 -4.11
N ALA A 46 5.46 12.84 -2.96
CA ALA A 46 6.81 13.40 -2.87
C ALA A 46 7.83 12.53 -3.59
N ALA A 47 7.60 11.21 -3.62
CA ALA A 47 8.52 10.27 -4.25
C ALA A 47 8.11 9.94 -5.70
N ALA A 48 7.04 10.55 -6.19
CA ALA A 48 6.53 10.32 -7.54
C ALA A 48 6.13 8.86 -7.77
N ILE A 49 5.55 8.23 -6.75
CA ILE A 49 5.10 6.84 -6.81
C ILE A 49 3.61 6.82 -7.11
N PRO A 50 3.16 6.07 -8.13
CA PRO A 50 1.72 5.97 -8.42
C PRO A 50 0.95 5.33 -7.27
N VAL A 51 -0.26 5.85 -7.02
CA VAL A 51 -1.12 5.35 -5.96
C VAL A 51 -2.43 4.90 -6.58
N GLU A 52 -2.86 3.68 -6.20
CA GLU A 52 -4.15 3.14 -6.58
C GLU A 52 -5.05 3.16 -5.36
N GLY A 53 -6.21 3.77 -5.46
CA GLY A 53 -7.10 3.94 -4.32
C GLY A 53 -8.51 3.43 -4.55
N ASP A 54 -8.70 2.48 -5.48
CA ASP A 54 -10.02 2.00 -5.85
C ASP A 54 -10.44 0.69 -5.19
N LYS A 55 -9.59 0.12 -4.36
CA LYS A 55 -9.91 -1.14 -3.70
C LYS A 55 -10.20 -0.92 -2.22
N THR A 56 -11.06 -1.75 -1.67
CA THR A 56 -11.39 -1.70 -0.25
C THR A 56 -10.37 -2.47 0.57
N LEU A 57 -10.45 -2.31 1.90
CA LEU A 57 -9.62 -3.09 2.82
C LEU A 57 -9.73 -4.58 2.53
N ARG A 58 -10.97 -5.04 2.34
CA ARG A 58 -11.21 -6.45 2.08
C ARG A 58 -10.59 -6.89 0.77
N GLU A 59 -10.75 -6.07 -0.27
CA GLU A 59 -10.22 -6.42 -1.57
C GLU A 59 -8.69 -6.47 -1.57
N LEU A 60 -8.05 -5.53 -0.89
CA LEU A 60 -6.61 -5.55 -0.78
C LEU A 60 -6.12 -6.76 0.03
N GLY A 61 -6.83 -7.08 1.10
CA GLY A 61 -6.49 -8.26 1.88
C GLY A 61 -6.61 -9.52 1.07
N ARG A 62 -7.69 -9.63 0.30
CA ARG A 62 -7.91 -10.81 -0.53
C ARG A 62 -6.85 -10.91 -1.62
N ALA A 63 -6.51 -9.80 -2.25
CA ALA A 63 -5.52 -9.80 -3.32
C ALA A 63 -4.13 -10.20 -2.83
N THR A 64 -3.83 -9.92 -1.56
CA THR A 64 -2.53 -10.26 -0.97
C THR A 64 -2.54 -11.56 -0.19
N GLY A 65 -3.70 -12.21 -0.11
CA GLY A 65 -3.79 -13.54 0.51
C GLY A 65 -3.86 -13.54 2.02
N ILE A 66 -4.15 -12.41 2.65
CA ILE A 66 -4.28 -12.37 4.10
C ILE A 66 -5.75 -12.42 4.48
N ALA A 67 -6.03 -12.97 5.67
CA ALA A 67 -7.39 -13.19 6.14
C ALA A 67 -8.08 -11.90 6.54
N VAL A 68 -7.33 -10.93 7.03
CA VAL A 68 -7.89 -9.63 7.43
C VAL A 68 -7.61 -8.62 6.34
N GLY A 69 -8.27 -7.47 6.43
CA GLY A 69 -8.11 -6.43 5.44
C GLY A 69 -6.74 -5.79 5.50
N ALA A 70 -6.35 -5.15 4.41
CA ALA A 70 -5.09 -4.42 4.34
C ALA A 70 -5.38 -2.97 3.98
N ALA A 71 -4.86 -2.04 4.78
CA ALA A 71 -5.05 -0.62 4.51
C ALA A 71 -4.08 -0.10 3.46
N ALA A 72 -2.91 -0.71 3.35
CA ALA A 72 -1.89 -0.28 2.41
C ALA A 72 -1.05 -1.47 1.95
N VAL A 73 -0.66 -1.43 0.69
CA VAL A 73 0.19 -2.47 0.07
C VAL A 73 1.15 -1.76 -0.86
N ALA A 74 2.40 -2.17 -0.88
CA ALA A 74 3.40 -1.65 -1.81
C ALA A 74 3.92 -2.77 -2.70
N GLU A 75 4.16 -2.44 -3.95
CA GLU A 75 4.82 -3.34 -4.91
C GLU A 75 6.19 -2.84 -5.23
#